data_14f598ba573d27fca5405370fb5fc6e8
#
_entry.id   14f598ba573d27fca5405370fb5fc6e8
#
_cell.length_a   1.000
_cell.length_b   1.000
_cell.length_c   1.000
_cell.angle_alpha   90.00
_cell.angle_beta   90.00
_cell.angle_gamma   90.00
#
_symmetry.space_group_name_H-M   'P 1'
#
loop_
_entity.id
_entity.type
_entity.pdbx_description
1 polymer ?
#
loop_
_entity_poly.entity_id
_entity_poly.type
_entity_poly.pdbx_seq_one_letter_code
_entity_poly.pdbx_strand_id
1 'polypeptide(L)'
;MVTPMGIMHMIKNVFATVLLSLALATLSTATAATNAPQLPRTLANARYVYVTAYDGDQFDPQLLPDDRAAIARVQDAIQKWGKLTVVYRRQDADILLVVQSRPSEDVLAVYDAHSGDARSGPSQTYLWRVMGRGGLQKSEIPLFSQFENAWDKITN
;
A
#
# COMPACT_ATOMS: atom_id res chain seq x y z
N MET A 1 -27.39 -23.04 74.63
CA MET A 1 -27.40 -21.63 74.18
C MET A 1 -26.06 -21.36 73.49
N VAL A 2 -25.98 -21.60 72.18
CA VAL A 2 -24.73 -21.52 71.41
C VAL A 2 -24.91 -20.43 70.33
N THR A 3 -24.17 -19.35 70.45
CA THR A 3 -24.19 -18.19 69.55
C THR A 3 -23.39 -18.49 68.28
N PRO A 4 -23.89 -18.27 67.09
CA PRO A 4 -23.08 -18.40 65.87
C PRO A 4 -22.36 -17.07 65.57
N MET A 5 -21.10 -17.01 65.95
CA MET A 5 -20.23 -15.90 65.65
C MET A 5 -19.09 -16.40 64.79
N GLY A 6 -19.28 -16.40 63.46
CA GLY A 6 -18.25 -16.94 62.59
C GLY A 6 -18.40 -16.72 61.10
N ILE A 7 -19.52 -16.19 60.64
CA ILE A 7 -19.80 -16.16 59.17
C ILE A 7 -19.52 -14.76 58.55
N MET A 8 -19.31 -13.73 59.37
CA MET A 8 -19.28 -12.34 58.89
C MET A 8 -17.89 -11.84 58.44
N HIS A 9 -16.82 -12.59 58.70
CA HIS A 9 -15.47 -12.22 58.27
C HIS A 9 -15.03 -12.79 56.93
N MET A 10 -15.74 -13.83 56.44
CA MET A 10 -15.36 -14.50 55.22
C MET A 10 -15.82 -13.76 53.92
N ILE A 11 -16.83 -12.92 54.05
CA ILE A 11 -17.44 -12.24 52.89
C ILE A 11 -16.64 -10.97 52.48
N LYS A 12 -15.91 -10.33 53.44
CA LYS A 12 -15.15 -9.09 53.14
C LYS A 12 -13.89 -9.32 52.31
N ASN A 13 -13.30 -10.51 52.34
CA ASN A 13 -12.06 -10.80 51.62
C ASN A 13 -12.28 -11.26 50.21
N VAL A 14 -13.49 -11.73 49.83
CA VAL A 14 -13.84 -12.20 48.48
C VAL A 14 -14.08 -11.01 47.54
N PHE A 15 -14.64 -9.91 48.05
CA PHE A 15 -14.87 -8.70 47.24
C PHE A 15 -13.61 -7.89 46.93
N ALA A 16 -12.59 -7.95 47.77
CA ALA A 16 -11.33 -7.25 47.50
C ALA A 16 -10.46 -7.89 46.43
N THR A 17 -10.58 -9.21 46.25
CA THR A 17 -9.82 -9.97 45.23
C THR A 17 -10.41 -9.89 43.84
N VAL A 18 -11.72 -9.66 43.72
CA VAL A 18 -12.41 -9.57 42.40
C VAL A 18 -12.20 -8.19 41.77
N LEU A 19 -12.03 -7.14 42.54
CA LEU A 19 -11.78 -5.78 42.05
C LEU A 19 -10.34 -5.55 41.56
N LEU A 20 -9.37 -6.36 41.99
CA LEU A 20 -7.98 -6.23 41.55
C LEU A 20 -7.68 -6.96 40.23
N SER A 21 -8.54 -7.90 39.81
CA SER A 21 -8.34 -8.63 38.58
C SER A 21 -8.97 -7.97 37.34
N LEU A 22 -9.75 -6.91 37.48
CA LEU A 22 -10.39 -6.19 36.37
C LEU A 22 -9.57 -5.00 35.85
N ALA A 23 -8.48 -4.64 36.50
CA ALA A 23 -7.65 -3.49 36.16
C ALA A 23 -6.46 -3.82 35.21
N LEU A 24 -6.26 -5.10 34.82
CA LEU A 24 -5.09 -5.51 34.05
C LEU A 24 -5.41 -5.89 32.59
N ALA A 25 -6.61 -5.60 32.09
CA ALA A 25 -7.02 -5.96 30.71
C ALA A 25 -7.11 -4.77 29.75
N THR A 26 -6.47 -3.63 30.04
CA THR A 26 -6.16 -2.65 29.01
C THR A 26 -4.80 -2.97 28.40
N LEU A 27 -4.66 -4.13 27.77
CA LEU A 27 -3.62 -4.31 26.77
C LEU A 27 -3.91 -3.28 25.66
N SER A 28 -3.17 -2.17 25.71
CA SER A 28 -3.02 -1.30 24.56
C SER A 28 -2.56 -2.15 23.40
N THR A 29 -3.48 -2.51 22.49
CA THR A 29 -3.11 -2.92 21.15
C THR A 29 -2.42 -1.70 20.54
N ALA A 30 -1.11 -1.58 20.76
CA ALA A 30 -0.27 -0.78 19.90
C ALA A 30 -0.43 -1.40 18.50
N THR A 31 -1.37 -0.87 17.74
CA THR A 31 -1.41 -1.04 16.30
C THR A 31 -0.06 -0.52 15.85
N ALA A 32 0.86 -1.44 15.52
CA ALA A 32 2.05 -1.09 14.77
C ALA A 32 1.51 -0.37 13.53
N ALA A 33 1.63 0.95 13.53
CA ALA A 33 1.39 1.74 12.34
C ALA A 33 2.41 1.21 11.34
N THR A 34 1.95 0.32 10.47
CA THR A 34 2.72 -0.13 9.32
C THR A 34 3.00 1.15 8.56
N ASN A 35 4.23 1.65 8.63
CA ASN A 35 4.63 2.84 7.91
C ASN A 35 4.48 2.50 6.43
N ALA A 36 3.30 2.81 5.87
CA ALA A 36 3.08 2.71 4.44
C ALA A 36 4.17 3.54 3.75
N PRO A 37 4.80 3.02 2.69
CA PRO A 37 5.83 3.74 1.99
C PRO A 37 5.32 5.12 1.59
N GLN A 38 6.13 6.17 1.81
CA GLN A 38 5.76 7.55 1.48
C GLN A 38 6.36 7.93 0.14
N LEU A 39 5.56 8.59 -0.69
CA LEU A 39 6.05 9.21 -1.92
C LEU A 39 6.91 10.44 -1.57
N PRO A 40 8.02 10.67 -2.29
CA PRO A 40 8.79 11.90 -2.15
C PRO A 40 7.95 13.13 -2.54
N ARG A 41 8.03 14.20 -1.74
CA ARG A 41 7.29 15.45 -2.02
C ARG A 41 7.71 16.11 -3.34
N THR A 42 8.89 15.81 -3.87
CA THR A 42 9.36 16.29 -5.17
C THR A 42 8.44 15.88 -6.32
N LEU A 43 7.69 14.79 -6.16
CA LEU A 43 6.72 14.30 -7.14
C LEU A 43 5.38 15.06 -7.15
N ALA A 44 5.13 15.95 -6.19
CA ALA A 44 3.86 16.69 -6.11
C ALA A 44 3.56 17.54 -7.35
N ASN A 45 4.59 17.91 -8.13
CA ASN A 45 4.46 18.68 -9.37
C ASN A 45 4.39 17.81 -10.63
N ALA A 46 4.53 16.49 -10.53
CA ALA A 46 4.45 15.60 -11.68
C ALA A 46 3.03 15.61 -12.26
N ARG A 47 2.93 15.60 -13.57
CA ARG A 47 1.66 15.65 -14.33
C ARG A 47 1.51 14.49 -15.29
N TYR A 48 2.62 13.98 -15.81
CA TYR A 48 2.65 12.99 -16.86
C TYR A 48 3.23 11.68 -16.35
N VAL A 49 2.53 10.59 -16.64
CA VAL A 49 2.91 9.26 -16.18
C VAL A 49 2.97 8.28 -17.35
N TYR A 50 4.06 7.54 -17.43
CA TYR A 50 4.20 6.41 -18.34
C TYR A 50 4.06 5.11 -17.55
N VAL A 51 3.17 4.22 -17.98
CA VAL A 51 2.93 2.91 -17.34
C VAL A 51 3.62 1.83 -18.16
N THR A 52 4.44 1.04 -17.50
CA THR A 52 5.21 -0.06 -18.12
C THR A 52 5.30 -1.25 -17.16
N ALA A 53 5.76 -2.39 -17.63
CA ALA A 53 6.13 -3.51 -16.77
C ALA A 53 7.66 -3.59 -16.60
N TYR A 54 8.10 -4.46 -15.67
CA TYR A 54 9.53 -4.73 -15.48
C TYR A 54 10.19 -5.29 -16.73
N ASP A 55 9.48 -6.14 -17.46
CA ASP A 55 10.00 -6.92 -18.58
C ASP A 55 9.72 -6.27 -19.94
N GLY A 56 9.07 -5.11 -19.97
CA GLY A 56 8.77 -4.40 -21.22
C GLY A 56 7.55 -3.50 -21.13
N ASP A 57 7.23 -2.83 -22.23
CA ASP A 57 6.05 -1.99 -22.32
C ASP A 57 4.88 -2.70 -23.03
N GLN A 58 3.74 -2.04 -23.12
CA GLN A 58 2.55 -2.59 -23.75
C GLN A 58 2.71 -2.96 -25.23
N PHE A 59 3.72 -2.42 -25.90
CA PHE A 59 4.01 -2.65 -27.32
C PHE A 59 5.00 -3.80 -27.54
N ASP A 60 5.64 -4.29 -26.46
CA ASP A 60 6.56 -5.41 -26.54
C ASP A 60 5.76 -6.70 -26.83
N PRO A 61 6.00 -7.38 -27.96
CA PRO A 61 5.30 -8.61 -28.30
C PRO A 61 5.59 -9.77 -27.33
N GLN A 62 6.71 -9.72 -26.59
CA GLN A 62 7.11 -10.76 -25.67
C GLN A 62 6.58 -10.50 -24.24
N LEU A 63 5.95 -9.33 -23.98
CA LEU A 63 5.39 -9.02 -22.70
C LEU A 63 4.33 -10.05 -22.28
N LEU A 64 4.42 -10.52 -21.04
CA LEU A 64 3.46 -11.48 -20.50
C LEU A 64 2.03 -10.90 -20.54
N PRO A 65 1.02 -11.73 -20.86
CA PRO A 65 -0.38 -11.28 -20.94
C PRO A 65 -0.89 -10.62 -19.67
N ASP A 66 -0.50 -11.14 -18.49
CA ASP A 66 -0.90 -10.59 -17.18
C ASP A 66 -0.31 -9.20 -16.96
N ASP A 67 0.95 -8.97 -17.32
CA ASP A 67 1.58 -7.65 -17.23
C ASP A 67 0.93 -6.66 -18.18
N ARG A 68 0.62 -7.09 -19.42
CA ARG A 68 -0.09 -6.26 -20.39
C ARG A 68 -1.48 -5.86 -19.89
N ALA A 69 -2.20 -6.80 -19.30
CA ALA A 69 -3.50 -6.53 -18.69
C ALA A 69 -3.38 -5.60 -17.47
N ALA A 70 -2.33 -5.75 -16.64
CA ALA A 70 -2.06 -4.87 -15.52
C ALA A 70 -1.75 -3.44 -15.98
N ILE A 71 -0.93 -3.25 -17.02
CA ILE A 71 -0.66 -1.93 -17.63
C ILE A 71 -1.99 -1.26 -18.02
N ALA A 72 -2.83 -1.96 -18.79
CA ALA A 72 -4.10 -1.42 -19.28
C ALA A 72 -5.01 -0.99 -18.11
N ARG A 73 -5.16 -1.86 -17.08
CA ARG A 73 -5.99 -1.53 -15.91
C ARG A 73 -5.48 -0.31 -15.15
N VAL A 74 -4.17 -0.21 -14.94
CA VAL A 74 -3.57 0.94 -14.25
C VAL A 74 -3.73 2.22 -15.07
N GLN A 75 -3.58 2.16 -16.40
CA GLN A 75 -3.86 3.30 -17.29
C GLN A 75 -5.30 3.78 -17.18
N ASP A 76 -6.27 2.84 -17.20
CA ASP A 76 -7.70 3.15 -17.02
C ASP A 76 -7.98 3.78 -15.64
N ALA A 77 -7.35 3.26 -14.59
CA ALA A 77 -7.49 3.80 -13.24
C ALA A 77 -6.94 5.23 -13.15
N ILE A 78 -5.78 5.51 -13.72
CA ILE A 78 -5.20 6.86 -13.78
C ILE A 78 -6.14 7.83 -14.51
N GLN A 79 -6.70 7.42 -15.66
CA GLN A 79 -7.63 8.24 -16.43
C GLN A 79 -8.90 8.56 -15.64
N LYS A 80 -9.44 7.59 -14.90
CA LYS A 80 -10.61 7.78 -14.03
C LYS A 80 -10.30 8.70 -12.84
N TRP A 81 -9.14 8.56 -12.27
CA TRP A 81 -8.68 9.39 -11.14
C TRP A 81 -8.41 10.84 -11.53
N GLY A 82 -7.88 11.08 -12.73
CA GLY A 82 -7.79 12.40 -13.36
C GLY A 82 -6.74 13.36 -12.78
N LYS A 83 -5.87 12.91 -11.86
CA LYS A 83 -4.80 13.76 -11.31
C LYS A 83 -3.50 13.70 -12.11
N LEU A 84 -3.31 12.64 -12.88
CA LEU A 84 -2.17 12.44 -13.78
C LEU A 84 -2.67 12.18 -15.20
N THR A 85 -1.86 12.55 -16.18
CA THR A 85 -2.11 12.29 -17.61
C THR A 85 -1.22 11.15 -18.08
N VAL A 86 -1.84 10.08 -18.61
CA VAL A 86 -1.10 8.96 -19.20
C VAL A 86 -0.45 9.41 -20.51
N VAL A 87 0.84 9.14 -20.62
CA VAL A 87 1.61 9.31 -21.86
C VAL A 87 2.12 7.95 -22.34
N TYR A 88 2.37 7.84 -23.65
CA TYR A 88 2.73 6.58 -24.30
C TYR A 88 4.20 6.51 -24.72
N ARG A 89 4.99 7.49 -24.32
CA ARG A 89 6.45 7.51 -24.51
C ARG A 89 7.10 7.91 -23.19
N ARG A 90 8.09 7.14 -22.78
CA ARG A 90 8.82 7.37 -21.52
C ARG A 90 9.39 8.78 -21.41
N GLN A 91 9.91 9.31 -22.51
CA GLN A 91 10.54 10.64 -22.56
C GLN A 91 9.57 11.80 -22.30
N ASP A 92 8.27 11.57 -22.44
CA ASP A 92 7.21 12.57 -22.22
C ASP A 92 6.66 12.51 -20.79
N ALA A 93 7.16 11.60 -19.95
CA ALA A 93 6.67 11.36 -18.60
C ALA A 93 7.54 12.06 -17.56
N ASP A 94 6.92 12.48 -16.46
CA ASP A 94 7.60 12.94 -15.24
C ASP A 94 7.94 11.74 -14.34
N ILE A 95 7.05 10.76 -14.30
CA ILE A 95 7.21 9.54 -13.49
C ILE A 95 6.89 8.28 -14.30
N LEU A 96 7.50 7.18 -13.89
CA LEU A 96 7.16 5.84 -14.38
C LEU A 96 6.38 5.10 -13.31
N LEU A 97 5.25 4.52 -13.68
CA LEU A 97 4.58 3.48 -12.91
C LEU A 97 4.92 2.12 -13.51
N VAL A 98 5.66 1.34 -12.76
CA VAL A 98 6.11 0.01 -13.16
C VAL A 98 5.25 -1.03 -12.48
N VAL A 99 4.60 -1.88 -13.27
CA VAL A 99 3.77 -2.98 -12.80
C VAL A 99 4.49 -4.31 -12.98
N GLN A 100 4.15 -5.26 -12.12
CA GLN A 100 4.47 -6.66 -12.31
C GLN A 100 3.29 -7.48 -11.79
N SER A 101 2.73 -8.35 -12.62
CA SER A 101 1.62 -9.21 -12.23
C SER A 101 2.07 -10.67 -12.29
N ARG A 102 2.07 -11.32 -11.12
CA ARG A 102 2.48 -12.72 -10.97
C ARG A 102 1.47 -13.45 -10.09
N PRO A 103 1.31 -14.77 -10.24
CA PRO A 103 0.37 -15.55 -9.43
C PRO A 103 0.62 -15.45 -7.91
N SER A 104 1.88 -15.27 -7.52
CA SER A 104 2.27 -15.16 -6.12
C SER A 104 2.08 -13.77 -5.55
N GLU A 105 2.36 -12.73 -6.34
CA GLU A 105 2.40 -11.36 -5.89
C GLU A 105 2.38 -10.37 -7.05
N ASP A 106 1.58 -9.32 -6.91
CA ASP A 106 1.60 -8.16 -7.80
C ASP A 106 2.44 -7.06 -7.18
N VAL A 107 3.07 -6.25 -8.02
CA VAL A 107 3.91 -5.11 -7.64
C VAL A 107 3.46 -3.86 -8.39
N LEU A 108 3.39 -2.74 -7.69
CA LEU A 108 3.29 -1.40 -8.26
C LEU A 108 4.41 -0.53 -7.68
N ALA A 109 5.25 0.01 -8.54
CA ALA A 109 6.38 0.84 -8.14
C ALA A 109 6.45 2.14 -8.93
N VAL A 110 6.95 3.20 -8.29
CA VAL A 110 7.16 4.53 -8.88
C VAL A 110 8.65 4.77 -9.05
N TYR A 111 9.02 5.23 -10.23
CA TYR A 111 10.38 5.65 -10.57
C TYR A 111 10.36 7.07 -11.16
N ASP A 112 11.47 7.76 -11.05
CA ASP A 112 11.69 9.00 -11.79
C ASP A 112 11.91 8.69 -13.27
N ALA A 113 11.15 9.33 -14.16
CA ALA A 113 11.26 9.08 -15.59
C ALA A 113 12.59 9.61 -16.18
N HIS A 114 13.19 10.63 -15.55
CA HIS A 114 14.39 11.31 -16.00
C HIS A 114 15.68 10.68 -15.45
N SER A 115 15.58 9.82 -14.45
CA SER A 115 16.73 9.14 -13.87
C SER A 115 17.02 7.84 -14.62
N GLY A 116 18.15 7.75 -15.34
CA GLY A 116 18.72 6.57 -15.97
C GLY A 116 18.63 6.48 -17.48
N ASP A 117 19.39 5.54 -18.03
CA ASP A 117 19.45 5.26 -19.45
C ASP A 117 18.10 4.72 -19.96
N ALA A 118 17.61 5.30 -21.04
CA ALA A 118 16.35 4.91 -21.68
C ALA A 118 16.32 3.44 -22.18
N ARG A 119 17.47 2.77 -22.16
CA ARG A 119 17.66 1.39 -22.65
C ARG A 119 17.83 0.37 -21.53
N SER A 120 18.07 0.80 -20.32
CA SER A 120 18.15 -0.06 -19.15
C SER A 120 16.76 -0.15 -18.54
N GLY A 121 16.21 -1.33 -18.39
CA GLY A 121 15.03 -1.55 -17.55
C GLY A 121 15.23 -0.90 -16.17
N PRO A 122 14.27 -0.98 -15.25
CA PRO A 122 14.31 -0.28 -13.97
C PRO A 122 15.45 -0.82 -13.07
N SER A 123 16.70 -0.54 -13.47
CA SER A 123 17.91 -0.79 -12.66
C SER A 123 18.09 0.26 -11.56
N GLN A 124 17.16 1.21 -11.48
CA GLN A 124 17.20 2.33 -10.53
C GLN A 124 16.44 1.99 -9.26
N THR A 125 16.84 2.64 -8.19
CA THR A 125 16.12 2.62 -6.92
C THR A 125 14.72 3.20 -7.14
N TYR A 126 13.68 2.42 -6.85
CA TYR A 126 12.31 2.93 -6.87
C TYR A 126 12.15 4.05 -5.82
N LEU A 127 11.33 5.03 -6.15
CA LEU A 127 10.95 6.11 -5.24
C LEU A 127 9.87 5.67 -4.25
N TRP A 128 9.03 4.73 -4.69
CA TRP A 128 7.96 4.17 -3.90
C TRP A 128 7.56 2.80 -4.47
N ARG A 129 7.15 1.88 -3.61
CA ARG A 129 6.76 0.53 -4.02
C ARG A 129 5.75 -0.06 -3.05
N VAL A 130 4.75 -0.75 -3.59
CA VAL A 130 3.82 -1.61 -2.85
C VAL A 130 3.68 -2.95 -3.54
N MET A 131 3.35 -3.95 -2.76
CA MET A 131 3.20 -5.32 -3.21
C MET A 131 1.98 -5.94 -2.54
N GLY A 132 1.32 -6.86 -3.24
CA GLY A 132 0.19 -7.59 -2.68
C GLY A 132 -0.40 -8.61 -3.63
N ARG A 133 -0.92 -9.69 -3.10
CA ARG A 133 -1.52 -10.75 -3.90
C ARG A 133 -2.81 -10.27 -4.56
N GLY A 134 -2.91 -10.40 -5.90
CA GLY A 134 -4.07 -10.00 -6.69
C GLY A 134 -4.33 -8.49 -6.67
N GLY A 135 -3.32 -7.69 -6.34
CA GLY A 135 -3.44 -6.25 -6.15
C GLY A 135 -3.64 -5.45 -7.45
N LEU A 136 -3.30 -6.04 -8.60
CA LEU A 136 -3.48 -5.46 -9.94
C LEU A 136 -4.54 -6.19 -10.78
N GLN A 137 -5.11 -7.30 -10.28
CA GLN A 137 -6.00 -8.18 -11.04
C GLN A 137 -7.48 -7.92 -10.78
N LYS A 138 -7.81 -7.26 -9.67
CA LYS A 138 -9.19 -6.95 -9.27
C LYS A 138 -9.70 -5.70 -10.00
N SER A 139 -11.03 -5.57 -10.11
CA SER A 139 -11.69 -4.40 -10.70
C SER A 139 -11.39 -3.11 -9.93
N GLU A 140 -11.35 -3.19 -8.61
CA GLU A 140 -10.78 -2.16 -7.74
C GLU A 140 -9.32 -2.54 -7.52
N ILE A 141 -8.39 -1.79 -8.09
CA ILE A 141 -6.96 -2.11 -8.05
C ILE A 141 -6.38 -1.69 -6.70
N PRO A 142 -6.28 -2.59 -5.69
CA PRO A 142 -5.88 -2.20 -4.33
C PRO A 142 -4.50 -1.56 -4.26
N LEU A 143 -3.56 -1.96 -5.12
CA LEU A 143 -2.23 -1.34 -5.15
C LEU A 143 -2.28 0.07 -5.73
N PHE A 144 -3.18 0.34 -6.69
CA PHE A 144 -3.39 1.69 -7.20
C PHE A 144 -4.05 2.60 -6.16
N SER A 145 -5.02 2.09 -5.42
CA SER A 145 -5.63 2.86 -4.31
C SER A 145 -4.61 3.23 -3.22
N GLN A 146 -3.60 2.38 -2.97
CA GLN A 146 -2.50 2.74 -2.08
C GLN A 146 -1.63 3.88 -2.67
N PHE A 147 -1.42 3.86 -3.99
CA PHE A 147 -0.72 4.95 -4.69
C PHE A 147 -1.51 6.26 -4.61
N GLU A 148 -2.83 6.24 -4.87
CA GLU A 148 -3.70 7.41 -4.72
C GLU A 148 -3.62 8.02 -3.33
N ASN A 149 -3.70 7.19 -2.28
CA ASN A 149 -3.57 7.63 -0.90
C ASN A 149 -2.18 8.21 -0.57
N ALA A 150 -1.11 7.64 -1.15
CA ALA A 150 0.23 8.16 -0.97
C ALA A 150 0.43 9.49 -1.71
N TRP A 151 -0.17 9.64 -2.89
CA TRP A 151 -0.17 10.86 -3.69
C TRP A 151 -0.87 12.01 -2.98
N ASP A 152 -2.03 11.75 -2.41
CA ASP A 152 -2.83 12.76 -1.71
C ASP A 152 -2.09 13.35 -0.50
N LYS A 153 -1.25 12.55 0.16
CA LYS A 153 -0.42 13.01 1.28
C LYS A 153 0.69 13.99 0.88
N ILE A 154 1.11 13.99 -0.37
CA ILE A 154 2.17 14.89 -0.84
C ILE A 154 1.62 16.12 -1.57
N THR A 155 0.37 16.09 -2.02
CA THR A 155 -0.28 17.16 -2.78
C THR A 155 -1.24 18.01 -1.94
N ASN A 156 -1.62 17.56 -0.75
CA ASN A 156 -2.41 18.29 0.26
C ASN A 156 -1.47 18.77 1.37
#